data_f362955922f6ae869de8fb9dbba34b6b
#
_entry.id   f362955922f6ae869de8fb9dbba34b6b
#
_cell.length_a   1.000
_cell.length_b   1.000
_cell.length_c   1.000
_cell.angle_alpha   90.00
_cell.angle_beta   90.00
_cell.angle_gamma   90.00
#
_symmetry.space_group_name_H-M   'P 1'
#
loop_
_entity.id
_entity.type
_entity.pdbx_description
1 polymer ?
#
loop_
_entity_poly.entity_id
_entity_poly.type
_entity_poly.pdbx_seq_one_letter_code
_entity_poly.pdbx_strand_id
1 'polypeptide(L)'
;PERIIMFRVPWVDRDGKVQVNKGYRVQFNSAIGPYKGGLRFHPSVNLSILKFLGFEQILKNSLTGLPIGGGKGGSDFDPKGKTDQEIMNFCQSFMTELYRHIGASIDVPAGDIGVGGREIGYLFGQYKRLTSLHEAVLTGRGLTYGGSLIRKEATGYGLVYILEEAMKERGE
;
A
#
# COMPACT_ATOMS: atom_id res chain seq x y z
N PRO A 1 2.63 3.90 16.87
CA PRO A 1 2.84 2.68 16.08
C PRO A 1 3.71 1.66 16.82
N GLU A 2 3.49 0.39 16.56
CA GLU A 2 4.31 -0.70 17.11
C GLU A 2 5.71 -0.73 16.48
N ARG A 3 5.78 -0.48 15.16
CA ARG A 3 7.05 -0.44 14.41
C ARG A 3 7.05 0.65 13.36
N ILE A 4 8.22 1.21 13.11
CA ILE A 4 8.48 2.12 12.00
C ILE A 4 9.73 1.63 11.28
N ILE A 5 9.59 1.36 9.98
CA ILE A 5 10.69 0.97 9.12
C ILE A 5 10.95 2.12 8.15
N MET A 6 12.19 2.58 8.09
CA MET A 6 12.64 3.62 7.15
C MET A 6 13.84 3.10 6.38
N PHE A 7 13.83 3.29 5.07
CA PHE A 7 14.89 2.82 4.20
C PHE A 7 15.13 3.74 3.01
N ARG A 8 16.28 3.62 2.40
CA ARG A 8 16.62 4.29 1.15
C ARG A 8 16.16 3.45 -0.03
N VAL A 9 15.68 4.13 -1.08
CA VAL A 9 15.23 3.50 -2.33
C VAL A 9 16.05 4.09 -3.48
N PRO A 10 17.24 3.53 -3.78
CA PRO A 10 18.01 3.94 -4.94
C PRO A 10 17.44 3.30 -6.22
N TRP A 11 17.29 4.07 -7.28
CA TRP A 11 16.81 3.59 -8.56
C TRP A 11 17.44 4.40 -9.70
N VAL A 12 17.41 3.87 -10.92
CA VAL A 12 18.01 4.51 -12.09
C VAL A 12 16.91 5.05 -12.99
N ASP A 13 17.01 6.35 -13.34
CA ASP A 13 16.08 7.02 -14.23
C ASP A 13 16.38 6.73 -15.72
N ARG A 14 15.57 7.30 -16.61
CA ARG A 14 15.70 7.11 -18.07
C ARG A 14 17.02 7.62 -18.65
N ASP A 15 17.66 8.56 -17.97
CA ASP A 15 18.94 9.17 -18.38
C ASP A 15 20.15 8.43 -17.80
N GLY A 16 19.93 7.30 -17.13
CA GLY A 16 20.96 6.49 -16.47
C GLY A 16 21.47 7.08 -15.15
N LYS A 17 20.81 8.10 -14.59
CA LYS A 17 21.21 8.72 -13.32
C LYS A 17 20.60 7.99 -12.13
N VAL A 18 21.39 7.85 -11.10
CA VAL A 18 20.92 7.28 -9.82
C VAL A 18 20.10 8.35 -9.07
N GLN A 19 18.88 8.00 -8.78
CA GLN A 19 17.97 8.74 -7.91
C GLN A 19 17.83 8.00 -6.57
N VAL A 20 17.53 8.74 -5.50
CA VAL A 20 17.33 8.15 -4.17
C VAL A 20 16.12 8.77 -3.52
N ASN A 21 15.12 7.96 -3.23
CA ASN A 21 13.95 8.33 -2.46
C ASN A 21 13.98 7.70 -1.05
N LYS A 22 13.10 8.18 -0.17
CA LYS A 22 12.88 7.60 1.16
C LYS A 22 11.68 6.66 1.11
N GLY A 23 11.86 5.45 1.60
CA GLY A 23 10.80 4.48 1.79
C GLY A 23 10.41 4.35 3.26
N TYR A 24 9.13 4.09 3.51
CA TYR A 24 8.57 3.97 4.86
C TYR A 24 7.54 2.86 4.94
N ARG A 25 7.52 2.15 6.07
CA ARG A 25 6.38 1.33 6.50
C ARG A 25 6.12 1.57 7.98
N VAL A 26 4.90 1.99 8.30
CA VAL A 26 4.38 2.14 9.65
C VAL A 26 3.48 0.95 9.93
N GLN A 27 3.92 0.04 10.75
CA GLN A 27 3.15 -1.05 11.32
C GLN A 27 2.54 -0.52 12.61
N PHE A 28 1.25 -0.10 12.53
CA PHE A 28 0.69 0.73 13.59
C PHE A 28 0.16 -0.09 14.74
N ASN A 29 -0.71 -1.08 14.46
CA ASN A 29 -1.30 -1.95 15.48
C ASN A 29 -1.68 -3.30 14.89
N SER A 30 -1.33 -4.38 15.57
CA SER A 30 -1.59 -5.76 15.19
C SER A 30 -2.47 -6.53 16.20
N ALA A 31 -3.10 -5.85 17.15
CA ALA A 31 -3.85 -6.49 18.24
C ALA A 31 -4.97 -7.42 17.75
N ILE A 32 -5.61 -7.10 16.61
CA ILE A 32 -6.71 -7.89 16.05
C ILE A 32 -6.33 -8.68 14.79
N GLY A 33 -5.11 -8.58 14.32
CA GLY A 33 -4.65 -9.32 13.13
C GLY A 33 -3.45 -8.66 12.44
N PRO A 34 -2.98 -9.23 11.31
CA PRO A 34 -1.85 -8.71 10.55
C PRO A 34 -2.04 -7.24 10.17
N TYR A 35 -0.94 -6.49 10.13
CA TYR A 35 -0.99 -5.11 9.67
C TYR A 35 -1.56 -5.03 8.26
N LYS A 36 -2.43 -4.07 8.01
CA LYS A 36 -3.09 -3.87 6.71
C LYS A 36 -3.23 -2.40 6.39
N GLY A 37 -2.83 -2.00 5.19
CA GLY A 37 -3.02 -0.63 4.71
C GLY A 37 -2.16 -0.30 3.50
N GLY A 38 -2.52 0.80 2.81
CA GLY A 38 -1.95 1.19 1.53
C GLY A 38 -0.50 1.65 1.55
N LEU A 39 0.11 1.63 0.36
CA LEU A 39 1.36 2.33 0.04
C LEU A 39 1.01 3.57 -0.78
N ARG A 40 1.53 4.73 -0.38
CA ARG A 40 1.36 6.00 -1.10
C ARG A 40 2.68 6.44 -1.72
N PHE A 41 2.68 6.70 -3.04
CA PHE A 41 3.81 7.30 -3.74
C PHE A 41 3.43 8.72 -4.16
N HIS A 42 3.96 9.70 -3.42
CA HIS A 42 3.67 11.11 -3.66
C HIS A 42 4.76 11.99 -3.02
N PRO A 43 5.16 13.11 -3.64
CA PRO A 43 6.22 13.98 -3.11
C PRO A 43 5.99 14.51 -1.69
N SER A 44 4.72 14.64 -1.27
CA SER A 44 4.38 15.10 0.08
C SER A 44 4.57 14.04 1.17
N VAL A 45 4.85 12.78 0.81
CA VAL A 45 4.96 11.69 1.78
C VAL A 45 6.13 11.93 2.73
N ASN A 46 5.83 11.88 4.01
CA ASN A 46 6.78 11.91 5.10
C ASN A 46 6.29 11.04 6.26
N LEU A 47 7.15 10.83 7.24
CA LEU A 47 6.83 9.95 8.36
C LEU A 47 5.62 10.41 9.18
N SER A 48 5.43 11.73 9.36
CA SER A 48 4.30 12.27 10.13
C SER A 48 2.97 11.94 9.46
N ILE A 49 2.87 12.18 8.15
CA ILE A 49 1.68 11.85 7.35
C ILE A 49 1.39 10.34 7.42
N LEU A 50 2.41 9.50 7.29
CA LEU A 50 2.20 8.04 7.31
C LEU A 50 1.83 7.52 8.70
N LYS A 51 2.30 8.12 9.78
CA LYS A 51 1.83 7.81 11.14
C LYS A 51 0.35 8.17 11.31
N PHE A 52 -0.07 9.35 10.86
CA PHE A 52 -1.45 9.77 10.91
C PHE A 52 -2.36 8.82 10.09
N LEU A 53 -1.98 8.54 8.84
CA LEU A 53 -2.74 7.62 7.98
C LEU A 53 -2.76 6.19 8.52
N GLY A 54 -1.71 5.75 9.19
CA GLY A 54 -1.67 4.45 9.87
C GLY A 54 -2.63 4.41 11.07
N PHE A 55 -2.76 5.50 11.82
CA PHE A 55 -3.73 5.66 12.88
C PHE A 55 -5.16 5.59 12.34
N GLU A 56 -5.49 6.35 11.30
CA GLU A 56 -6.80 6.25 10.64
C GLU A 56 -7.09 4.82 10.17
N GLN A 57 -6.08 4.14 9.65
CA GLN A 57 -6.23 2.78 9.12
C GLN A 57 -6.64 1.76 10.20
N ILE A 58 -6.18 1.90 11.45
CA ILE A 58 -6.63 1.00 12.53
C ILE A 58 -8.11 1.16 12.83
N LEU A 59 -8.61 2.39 12.85
CA LEU A 59 -10.03 2.67 13.07
C LEU A 59 -10.87 2.13 11.91
N LYS A 60 -10.47 2.43 10.69
CA LYS A 60 -11.13 1.94 9.46
C LYS A 60 -11.22 0.42 9.43
N ASN A 61 -10.14 -0.28 9.74
CA ASN A 61 -10.09 -1.75 9.66
C ASN A 61 -10.91 -2.39 10.78
N SER A 62 -10.89 -1.85 12.00
CA SER A 62 -11.66 -2.38 13.12
C SER A 62 -13.18 -2.37 12.87
N LEU A 63 -13.68 -1.39 12.10
CA LEU A 63 -15.09 -1.29 11.74
C LEU A 63 -15.56 -2.37 10.75
N THR A 64 -14.65 -3.07 10.10
CA THR A 64 -15.02 -4.16 9.17
C THR A 64 -15.41 -5.46 9.88
N GLY A 65 -15.07 -5.62 11.16
CA GLY A 65 -15.23 -6.88 11.88
C GLY A 65 -14.25 -7.99 11.46
N LEU A 66 -13.33 -7.70 10.54
CA LEU A 66 -12.33 -8.66 10.07
C LEU A 66 -11.10 -8.66 10.99
N PRO A 67 -10.39 -9.79 11.13
CA PRO A 67 -9.18 -9.90 11.96
C PRO A 67 -7.97 -9.31 11.23
N ILE A 68 -7.99 -8.02 10.98
CA ILE A 68 -6.92 -7.26 10.32
C ILE A 68 -6.55 -6.03 11.16
N GLY A 69 -5.27 -5.87 11.38
CA GLY A 69 -4.69 -4.70 12.04
C GLY A 69 -4.55 -3.50 11.11
N GLY A 70 -3.75 -2.53 11.48
CA GLY A 70 -3.54 -1.30 10.71
C GLY A 70 -2.09 -1.00 10.45
N GLY A 71 -1.81 -0.55 9.23
CA GLY A 71 -0.51 -0.08 8.81
C GLY A 71 -0.60 0.87 7.62
N LYS A 72 0.46 1.61 7.38
CA LYS A 72 0.58 2.51 6.23
C LYS A 72 2.03 2.61 5.79
N GLY A 73 2.24 2.76 4.50
CA GLY A 73 3.58 2.96 3.97
C GLY A 73 3.60 3.87 2.76
N GLY A 74 4.78 4.03 2.20
CA GLY A 74 4.94 4.85 1.00
C GLY A 74 6.32 5.43 0.83
N SER A 75 6.41 6.37 -0.10
CA SER A 75 7.64 7.06 -0.46
C SER A 75 7.34 8.47 -0.96
N ASP A 76 8.32 9.35 -0.85
CA ASP A 76 8.35 10.67 -1.48
C ASP A 76 8.57 10.62 -3.00
N PHE A 77 8.58 9.43 -3.59
CA PHE A 77 8.64 9.23 -5.04
C PHE A 77 7.38 9.76 -5.74
N ASP A 78 7.57 10.55 -6.81
CA ASP A 78 6.48 11.01 -7.67
C ASP A 78 6.41 10.16 -8.95
N PRO A 79 5.36 9.34 -9.13
CA PRO A 79 5.18 8.54 -10.34
C PRO A 79 4.72 9.34 -11.55
N LYS A 80 4.28 10.60 -11.38
CA LYS A 80 3.80 11.43 -12.49
C LYS A 80 4.93 11.75 -13.46
N GLY A 81 4.67 11.56 -14.76
CA GLY A 81 5.64 11.83 -15.82
C GLY A 81 6.80 10.84 -15.90
N LYS A 82 6.80 9.80 -15.07
CA LYS A 82 7.77 8.70 -15.17
C LYS A 82 7.32 7.66 -16.17
N THR A 83 8.29 7.05 -16.83
CA THR A 83 8.05 5.89 -17.70
C THR A 83 7.73 4.64 -16.89
N ASP A 84 7.11 3.64 -17.52
CA ASP A 84 6.86 2.34 -16.87
C ASP A 84 8.16 1.68 -16.40
N GLN A 85 9.25 1.84 -17.13
CA GLN A 85 10.55 1.31 -16.75
C GLN A 85 11.09 2.00 -15.47
N GLU A 86 10.97 3.33 -15.37
CA GLU A 86 11.37 4.08 -14.17
C GLU A 86 10.56 3.66 -12.94
N ILE A 87 9.24 3.53 -13.12
CA ILE A 87 8.33 3.09 -12.05
C ILE A 87 8.65 1.64 -11.65
N MET A 88 8.94 0.77 -12.61
CA MET A 88 9.35 -0.61 -12.32
C MET A 88 10.66 -0.65 -11.55
N ASN A 89 11.69 0.11 -11.98
CA ASN A 89 12.97 0.21 -11.30
C ASN A 89 12.79 0.67 -9.83
N PHE A 90 11.97 1.70 -9.64
CA PHE A 90 11.65 2.19 -8.30
C PHE A 90 10.92 1.13 -7.46
N CYS A 91 9.86 0.52 -7.98
CA CYS A 91 9.08 -0.50 -7.26
C CYS A 91 9.93 -1.72 -6.88
N GLN A 92 10.82 -2.16 -7.76
CA GLN A 92 11.73 -3.28 -7.48
C GLN A 92 12.70 -2.92 -6.36
N SER A 93 13.30 -1.73 -6.40
CA SER A 93 14.18 -1.25 -5.33
C SER A 93 13.43 -1.09 -3.99
N PHE A 94 12.23 -0.49 -4.02
CA PHE A 94 11.38 -0.33 -2.83
C PHE A 94 11.04 -1.68 -2.19
N MET A 95 10.65 -2.68 -2.99
CA MET A 95 10.30 -4.00 -2.49
C MET A 95 11.53 -4.77 -2.00
N THR A 96 12.71 -4.54 -2.56
CA THR A 96 13.97 -5.16 -2.10
C THR A 96 14.29 -4.83 -0.63
N GLU A 97 13.85 -3.67 -0.15
CA GLU A 97 13.95 -3.33 1.27
C GLU A 97 12.72 -3.78 2.07
N LEU A 98 11.53 -3.60 1.52
CA LEU A 98 10.29 -3.84 2.24
C LEU A 98 10.00 -5.32 2.50
N TYR A 99 10.39 -6.24 1.61
CA TYR A 99 9.98 -7.66 1.65
C TYR A 99 10.31 -8.36 2.97
N ARG A 100 11.37 -7.94 3.66
CA ARG A 100 11.80 -8.52 4.95
C ARG A 100 10.80 -8.26 6.08
N HIS A 101 9.89 -7.33 5.90
CA HIS A 101 9.00 -6.81 6.94
C HIS A 101 7.53 -7.10 6.68
N ILE A 102 7.21 -7.71 5.54
CA ILE A 102 5.84 -8.01 5.11
C ILE A 102 5.64 -9.49 4.84
N GLY A 103 4.41 -9.92 4.76
CA GLY A 103 4.03 -11.31 4.49
C GLY A 103 2.53 -11.49 4.70
N ALA A 104 1.97 -12.55 4.15
CA ALA A 104 0.53 -12.81 4.16
C ALA A 104 -0.08 -12.85 5.59
N SER A 105 0.72 -13.25 6.58
CA SER A 105 0.30 -13.35 7.99
C SER A 105 0.94 -12.29 8.89
N ILE A 106 1.73 -11.36 8.34
CA ILE A 106 2.46 -10.35 9.10
C ILE A 106 1.94 -8.95 8.78
N ASP A 107 2.06 -8.57 7.52
CA ASP A 107 1.71 -7.24 7.04
C ASP A 107 1.38 -7.31 5.55
N VAL A 108 0.17 -6.87 5.18
CA VAL A 108 -0.34 -6.96 3.82
C VAL A 108 -0.61 -5.56 3.27
N PRO A 109 0.35 -4.95 2.55
CA PRO A 109 0.15 -3.67 1.89
C PRO A 109 -0.90 -3.71 0.78
N ALA A 110 -1.35 -2.53 0.38
CA ALA A 110 -2.34 -2.32 -0.68
C ALA A 110 -1.97 -1.09 -1.53
N GLY A 111 -2.75 -0.80 -2.56
CA GLY A 111 -2.67 0.45 -3.29
C GLY A 111 -3.22 1.64 -2.50
N ASP A 112 -2.76 2.84 -2.86
CA ASP A 112 -3.20 4.15 -2.40
C ASP A 112 -2.83 5.19 -3.46
N ILE A 113 -2.79 6.48 -3.15
CA ILE A 113 -2.38 7.53 -4.09
C ILE A 113 -1.01 7.18 -4.72
N GLY A 114 -0.94 7.20 -6.05
CA GLY A 114 0.26 6.88 -6.81
C GLY A 114 0.62 5.39 -6.88
N VAL A 115 -0.21 4.50 -6.32
CA VAL A 115 0.00 3.05 -6.34
C VAL A 115 -1.28 2.35 -6.80
N GLY A 116 -1.34 2.06 -8.09
CA GLY A 116 -2.41 1.32 -8.73
C GLY A 116 -2.03 -0.12 -9.07
N GLY A 117 -2.81 -0.75 -9.95
CA GLY A 117 -2.59 -2.14 -10.36
C GLY A 117 -1.22 -2.38 -11.00
N ARG A 118 -0.68 -1.40 -11.75
CA ARG A 118 0.66 -1.45 -12.35
C ARG A 118 1.73 -1.55 -11.27
N GLU A 119 1.73 -0.63 -10.33
CA GLU A 119 2.71 -0.58 -9.23
C GLU A 119 2.62 -1.83 -8.36
N ILE A 120 1.40 -2.27 -8.03
CA ILE A 120 1.16 -3.52 -7.29
C ILE A 120 1.73 -4.72 -8.05
N GLY A 121 1.59 -4.75 -9.37
CA GLY A 121 2.18 -5.80 -10.21
C GLY A 121 3.70 -5.85 -10.13
N TYR A 122 4.37 -4.69 -10.22
CA TYR A 122 5.82 -4.59 -10.11
C TYR A 122 6.32 -4.97 -8.70
N LEU A 123 5.63 -4.49 -7.66
CA LEU A 123 5.94 -4.83 -6.27
C LEU A 123 5.78 -6.33 -6.00
N PHE A 124 4.67 -6.92 -6.46
CA PHE A 124 4.41 -8.36 -6.28
C PHE A 124 5.42 -9.23 -7.04
N GLY A 125 5.73 -8.86 -8.28
CA GLY A 125 6.73 -9.57 -9.08
C GLY A 125 8.10 -9.60 -8.41
N GLN A 126 8.52 -8.47 -7.82
CA GLN A 126 9.80 -8.41 -7.09
C GLN A 126 9.76 -9.20 -5.78
N TYR A 127 8.66 -9.13 -5.02
CA TYR A 127 8.47 -9.94 -3.82
C TYR A 127 8.64 -11.44 -4.14
N LYS A 128 7.95 -11.92 -5.19
CA LYS A 128 8.04 -13.30 -5.65
C LYS A 128 9.47 -13.69 -6.04
N ARG A 129 10.21 -12.81 -6.71
CA ARG A 129 11.62 -13.07 -7.09
C ARG A 129 12.53 -13.20 -5.88
N LEU A 130 12.30 -12.40 -4.82
CA LEU A 130 13.13 -12.41 -3.61
C LEU A 130 12.82 -13.56 -2.67
N THR A 131 11.55 -13.95 -2.57
CA THR A 131 11.09 -14.96 -1.60
C THR A 131 10.85 -16.34 -2.19
N SER A 132 10.71 -16.44 -3.51
CA SER A 132 10.22 -17.65 -4.22
C SER A 132 8.82 -18.09 -3.81
N LEU A 133 8.03 -17.20 -3.17
CA LEU A 133 6.67 -17.47 -2.70
C LEU A 133 5.63 -16.80 -3.59
N HIS A 134 4.52 -17.48 -3.81
CA HIS A 134 3.32 -16.94 -4.45
C HIS A 134 2.18 -16.88 -3.42
N GLU A 135 2.20 -15.87 -2.57
CA GLU A 135 1.25 -15.72 -1.46
C GLU A 135 0.48 -14.38 -1.50
N ALA A 136 -0.53 -14.26 -0.64
CA ALA A 136 -1.41 -13.09 -0.59
C ALA A 136 -0.79 -11.90 0.16
N VAL A 137 0.45 -11.52 -0.16
CA VAL A 137 1.21 -10.47 0.53
C VAL A 137 0.78 -9.04 0.17
N LEU A 138 0.10 -8.85 -0.96
CA LEU A 138 -0.40 -7.56 -1.44
C LEU A 138 -1.84 -7.69 -1.89
N THR A 139 -2.70 -6.70 -1.58
CA THR A 139 -4.02 -6.58 -2.18
C THR A 139 -4.04 -5.56 -3.33
N GLY A 140 -5.04 -5.65 -4.21
CA GLY A 140 -5.09 -4.86 -5.45
C GLY A 140 -4.34 -5.50 -6.61
N ARG A 141 -4.02 -6.78 -6.51
CA ARG A 141 -3.41 -7.59 -7.57
C ARG A 141 -4.39 -7.80 -8.73
N GLY A 142 -3.85 -8.03 -9.92
CA GLY A 142 -4.64 -8.42 -11.08
C GLY A 142 -5.31 -9.79 -10.90
N LEU A 143 -6.44 -10.03 -11.57
CA LEU A 143 -7.20 -11.28 -11.48
C LEU A 143 -6.35 -12.51 -11.80
N THR A 144 -5.47 -12.41 -12.78
CA THR A 144 -4.62 -13.51 -13.25
C THR A 144 -3.58 -13.99 -12.24
N TYR A 145 -3.34 -13.21 -11.15
CA TYR A 145 -2.40 -13.56 -10.10
C TYR A 145 -2.95 -13.32 -8.68
N GLY A 146 -4.23 -13.63 -8.50
CA GLY A 146 -4.87 -13.73 -7.21
C GLY A 146 -5.60 -12.45 -6.72
N GLY A 147 -5.99 -11.58 -7.64
CA GLY A 147 -6.82 -10.41 -7.35
C GLY A 147 -8.30 -10.71 -7.18
N SER A 148 -9.06 -9.74 -6.70
CA SER A 148 -10.52 -9.78 -6.53
C SER A 148 -11.25 -9.07 -7.66
N LEU A 149 -12.46 -9.52 -7.99
CA LEU A 149 -13.27 -8.97 -9.08
C LEU A 149 -13.72 -7.53 -8.85
N ILE A 150 -14.25 -7.20 -7.65
CA ILE A 150 -14.88 -5.91 -7.36
C ILE A 150 -13.99 -5.11 -6.38
N ARG A 151 -12.74 -4.82 -6.77
CA ARG A 151 -11.83 -4.09 -5.88
C ARG A 151 -11.83 -2.58 -6.14
N LYS A 152 -11.91 -2.16 -7.40
CA LYS A 152 -11.80 -0.75 -7.79
C LYS A 152 -13.02 0.05 -7.36
N GLU A 153 -14.19 -0.49 -7.57
CA GLU A 153 -15.50 0.16 -7.35
C GLU A 153 -15.92 0.14 -5.88
N ALA A 154 -15.39 -0.76 -5.07
CA ALA A 154 -15.85 -1.01 -3.69
C ALA A 154 -15.83 0.24 -2.80
N THR A 155 -14.82 1.10 -2.93
CA THR A 155 -14.73 2.34 -2.13
C THR A 155 -15.83 3.33 -2.52
N GLY A 156 -16.09 3.49 -3.81
CA GLY A 156 -17.15 4.39 -4.31
C GLY A 156 -18.53 3.91 -3.89
N TYR A 157 -18.85 2.64 -4.08
CA TYR A 157 -20.12 2.07 -3.63
C TYR A 157 -20.32 2.21 -2.12
N GLY A 158 -19.30 1.90 -1.33
CA GLY A 158 -19.38 2.03 0.13
C GLY A 158 -19.65 3.45 0.60
N LEU A 159 -19.06 4.45 -0.06
CA LEU A 159 -19.34 5.87 0.23
C LEU A 159 -20.80 6.22 -0.06
N VAL A 160 -21.35 5.80 -1.20
CA VAL A 160 -22.75 6.08 -1.58
C VAL A 160 -23.71 5.40 -0.60
N TYR A 161 -23.49 4.13 -0.27
CA TYR A 161 -24.36 3.41 0.68
C TYR A 161 -24.37 4.05 2.06
N ILE A 162 -23.23 4.50 2.58
CA ILE A 162 -23.19 5.23 3.88
C ILE A 162 -23.93 6.56 3.78
N LEU A 163 -23.79 7.28 2.66
CA LEU A 163 -24.52 8.52 2.45
C LEU A 163 -26.04 8.29 2.44
N GLU A 164 -26.52 7.28 1.70
CA GLU A 164 -27.94 6.91 1.66
C GLU A 164 -28.49 6.58 3.05
N GLU A 165 -27.77 5.79 3.85
CA GLU A 165 -28.20 5.47 5.20
C GLU A 165 -28.19 6.69 6.13
N ALA A 166 -27.20 7.56 6.02
CA ALA A 166 -27.14 8.81 6.79
C ALA A 166 -28.29 9.78 6.44
N MET A 167 -28.69 9.86 5.17
CA MET A 167 -29.83 10.67 4.72
C MET A 167 -31.14 10.09 5.26
N LYS A 168 -31.35 8.77 5.17
CA LYS A 168 -32.52 8.10 5.74
C LYS A 168 -32.67 8.37 7.25
N GLU A 169 -31.56 8.29 8.00
CA GLU A 169 -31.57 8.58 9.45
C GLU A 169 -31.95 10.02 9.76
N ARG A 170 -31.59 10.95 8.89
CA ARG A 170 -31.97 12.38 9.01
C ARG A 170 -33.36 12.71 8.48
N GLY A 171 -34.02 11.79 7.78
CA GLY A 171 -35.30 12.03 7.12
C GLY A 171 -35.19 12.89 5.86
N GLU A 172 -34.08 12.88 5.20
CA GLU A 172 -33.79 13.60 3.95
C GLU A 172 -33.89 12.67 2.72
#